data_956761addbd17ec26399eceaa7814959
#
_entry.id   956761addbd17ec26399eceaa7814959
#
_cell.length_a   1.000
_cell.length_b   1.000
_cell.length_c   1.000
_cell.angle_alpha   90.00
_cell.angle_beta   90.00
_cell.angle_gamma   90.00
#
_symmetry.space_group_name_H-M   'P 1'
#
loop_
_entity.id
_entity.type
_entity.pdbx_description
1 polymer ?
#
loop_
_entity_poly.entity_id
_entity_poly.type
_entity_poly.pdbx_seq_one_letter_code
_entity_poly.pdbx_strand_id
1 'polypeptide(L)' 'MNKYLVELIGTFFIVFTVGLGSNPLSVGFAYISLIYLGYNISGAHYNPAISFVMFLKKKLDFKNLSFYVLFQISGA' A
#
# COMPACT_ATOMS: atom_id res chain seq x y z
N MET A 1 4.49 -14.54 -0.87
CA MET A 1 4.73 -13.44 -1.83
C MET A 1 5.60 -12.40 -1.15
N ASN A 2 6.49 -11.76 -1.91
CA ASN A 2 7.39 -10.74 -1.42
C ASN A 2 6.60 -9.51 -0.94
N LYS A 3 6.98 -8.95 0.20
CA LYS A 3 6.27 -7.80 0.79
C LYS A 3 6.29 -6.56 -0.11
N TYR A 4 7.37 -6.36 -0.86
CA TYR A 4 7.46 -5.22 -1.76
C TYR A 4 6.51 -5.39 -2.95
N LEU A 5 6.40 -6.60 -3.46
CA LEU A 5 5.48 -6.90 -4.56
C LEU A 5 4.03 -6.73 -4.13
N VAL A 6 3.71 -7.10 -2.90
CA VAL A 6 2.37 -6.88 -2.34
C VAL A 6 2.05 -5.38 -2.30
N GLU A 7 3.03 -4.54 -1.90
CA GLU A 7 2.85 -3.10 -1.91
C GLU A 7 2.60 -2.56 -3.32
N LEU A 8 3.32 -3.05 -4.31
CA LEU A 8 3.13 -2.65 -5.70
C LEU A 8 1.73 -3.03 -6.19
N ILE A 9 1.34 -4.28 -6.01
CA ILE A 9 0.06 -4.79 -6.49
C ILE A 9 -1.10 -4.09 -5.79
N GLY A 10 -1.01 -3.94 -4.48
CA GLY A 10 -2.07 -3.28 -3.70
C GLY A 10 -2.25 -1.82 -4.09
N THR A 11 -1.16 -1.09 -4.23
CA THR A 11 -1.21 0.31 -4.66
C THR A 11 -1.80 0.41 -6.07
N PHE A 12 -1.40 -0.50 -6.97
CA PHE A 12 -1.98 -0.52 -8.32
C PHE A 12 -3.50 -0.66 -8.28
N PHE A 13 -4.02 -1.61 -7.50
CA PHE A 13 -5.46 -1.82 -7.45
C PHE A 13 -6.21 -0.64 -6.83
N ILE A 14 -5.62 0.01 -5.83
CA ILE A 14 -6.23 1.20 -5.24
C ILE A 14 -6.31 2.32 -6.28
N VAL A 15 -5.22 2.61 -6.96
CA VAL A 15 -5.19 3.66 -7.98
C VAL A 15 -6.11 3.32 -9.15
N PHE A 16 -6.14 2.06 -9.55
CA PHE A 16 -7.04 1.58 -10.60
C PHE A 16 -8.50 1.81 -10.21
N THR A 17 -8.87 1.49 -8.98
CA THR A 17 -10.23 1.70 -8.47
C THR A 17 -10.61 3.18 -8.50
N VAL A 18 -9.71 4.05 -8.06
CA VAL A 18 -9.93 5.50 -8.11
C VAL A 18 -10.08 5.96 -9.56
N GLY A 19 -9.23 5.46 -10.46
CA GLY A 19 -9.23 5.82 -11.87
C GLY A 19 -10.48 5.41 -12.62
N LEU A 20 -11.22 4.40 -12.12
CA LEU A 20 -12.49 4.01 -12.71
C LEU A 20 -13.64 4.97 -12.36
N GLY A 21 -13.37 6.03 -11.62
CA GLY A 21 -14.40 6.97 -11.21
C GLY A 21 -15.27 6.45 -10.06
N SER A 22 -14.73 5.55 -9.26
CA SER A 22 -15.44 4.95 -8.13
C SER A 22 -15.76 6.01 -7.07
N ASN A 23 -16.86 5.79 -6.34
CA ASN A 23 -17.20 6.65 -5.22
C ASN A 23 -16.34 6.31 -3.99
N PRO A 24 -16.32 7.17 -2.96
CA PRO A 24 -15.52 6.93 -1.76
C PRO A 24 -15.80 5.58 -1.08
N LEU A 25 -17.04 5.11 -1.13
CA LEU A 25 -17.41 3.84 -0.51
C LEU A 25 -16.74 2.67 -1.24
N SER A 26 -16.74 2.68 -2.56
CA SER A 26 -16.06 1.64 -3.36
C SER A 26 -14.57 1.64 -3.11
N VAL A 27 -13.95 2.81 -3.04
CA VAL A 27 -12.52 2.93 -2.74
C VAL A 27 -12.22 2.40 -1.33
N GLY A 28 -13.07 2.74 -0.36
CA GLY A 28 -12.94 2.25 1.00
C GLY A 28 -13.03 0.73 1.11
N PHE A 29 -13.97 0.11 0.42
CA PHE A 29 -14.08 -1.34 0.38
C PHE A 29 -12.88 -2.00 -0.30
N ALA A 30 -12.37 -1.41 -1.39
CA ALA A 30 -11.17 -1.92 -2.05
C ALA A 30 -9.98 -1.87 -1.09
N TYR A 31 -9.82 -0.75 -0.39
CA TYR A 31 -8.73 -0.59 0.56
C TYR A 31 -8.82 -1.61 1.71
N ILE A 32 -10.00 -1.78 2.28
CA ILE A 32 -10.23 -2.76 3.35
C ILE A 32 -9.88 -4.17 2.88
N SER A 33 -10.32 -4.54 1.69
CA SER A 33 -10.03 -5.86 1.11
C SER A 33 -8.53 -6.07 0.94
N LEU A 34 -7.82 -5.06 0.44
CA LEU A 34 -6.38 -5.14 0.22
C LEU A 34 -5.60 -5.18 1.53
N ILE A 35 -6.07 -4.45 2.56
CA ILE A 35 -5.48 -4.54 3.89
C ILE A 35 -5.62 -5.96 4.43
N TYR A 36 -6.80 -6.53 4.31
CA TYR A 36 -7.06 -7.88 4.80
C TYR A 36 -6.15 -8.90 4.12
N LEU A 37 -5.98 -8.78 2.81
CA LEU A 37 -5.18 -9.73 2.03
C LEU A 37 -3.67 -9.55 2.25
N GLY A 38 -3.20 -8.33 2.43
CA GLY A 38 -1.76 -8.04 2.44
C GLY A 38 -1.15 -7.79 3.82
N TYR A 39 -1.97 -7.63 4.86
CA TYR A 39 -1.47 -7.19 6.17
C TYR A 39 -0.38 -8.10 6.72
N ASN A 40 -0.58 -9.41 6.67
CA ASN A 40 0.37 -10.36 7.23
C ASN A 40 1.64 -10.53 6.40
N ILE A 41 1.67 -9.98 5.18
CA ILE A 41 2.82 -10.07 4.29
C ILE A 41 3.63 -8.77 4.33
N SER A 42 2.97 -7.62 4.09
CA SER A 42 3.65 -6.33 3.97
C SER A 42 3.26 -5.31 5.04
N GLY A 43 2.23 -5.58 5.82
CA GLY A 43 1.61 -4.59 6.70
C GLY A 43 0.56 -3.75 5.99
N ALA A 44 0.40 -3.94 4.69
CA ALA A 44 -0.66 -3.33 3.88
C ALA A 44 -0.65 -1.79 3.96
N HIS A 45 0.50 -1.17 3.72
CA HIS A 45 0.60 0.29 3.73
C HIS A 45 -0.04 0.89 2.48
N TYR A 46 0.40 0.46 1.31
CA TYR A 46 -0.10 0.87 -0.01
C TYR A 46 -0.04 2.38 -0.27
N ASN A 47 0.69 3.11 0.57
CA ASN A 47 0.73 4.57 0.53
C ASN A 47 2.03 5.06 1.16
N PRO A 48 2.80 5.93 0.45
CA PRO A 48 4.06 6.45 1.01
C PRO A 48 3.89 7.19 2.34
N ALA A 49 2.77 7.89 2.53
CA ALA A 49 2.53 8.60 3.78
C ALA A 49 2.39 7.64 4.96
N ILE A 50 1.69 6.52 4.75
CA ILE A 50 1.53 5.50 5.80
C ILE A 50 2.88 4.84 6.11
N SER A 51 3.67 4.52 5.09
CA SER A 51 5.00 3.95 5.28
C SER A 51 5.90 4.92 6.04
N PHE A 52 5.81 6.21 5.76
CA PHE A 52 6.58 7.22 6.46
C PHE A 52 6.18 7.29 7.94
N VAL A 53 4.88 7.25 8.25
CA VAL A 53 4.40 7.23 9.64
C VAL A 53 4.93 5.99 10.37
N MET A 54 4.90 4.83 9.72
CA MET A 54 5.44 3.60 10.32
C MET A 54 6.95 3.69 10.56
N PHE A 55 7.67 4.36 9.67
CA PHE A 55 9.08 4.65 9.87
C PHE A 55 9.30 5.53 11.11
N LEU A 56 8.51 6.57 11.26
CA LEU A 56 8.60 7.45 12.44
C LEU A 56 8.27 6.71 13.73
N LYS A 57 7.39 5.73 13.68
CA LYS A 57 7.04 4.88 14.83
C LYS A 57 8.03 3.75 15.06
N LYS A 58 9.12 3.72 14.31
CA LYS A 58 10.17 2.68 14.39
C LYS A 58 9.66 1.28 14.08
N LYS A 59 8.57 1.17 13.31
CA LYS A 59 8.03 -0.11 12.86
C LYS A 59 8.52 -0.49 11.46
N LEU A 60 9.27 0.39 10.83
CA LEU A 60 9.83 0.21 9.49
C LEU A 60 11.19 0.89 9.47
N ASP A 61 12.24 0.20 9.02
CA ASP A 61 13.56 0.81 8.90
C ASP A 61 13.67 1.65 7.63
N PHE A 62 14.75 2.43 7.50
CA PHE A 62 14.94 3.32 6.35
C PHE A 62 15.05 2.54 5.04
N LYS A 63 15.72 1.38 5.07
CA LYS A 63 15.86 0.55 3.87
C LYS A 63 14.49 0.10 3.37
N ASN A 64 13.67 -0.44 4.27
CA ASN A 64 12.33 -0.89 3.90
C ASN A 64 11.42 0.27 3.52
N LEU A 65 11.54 1.42 4.19
CA LEU A 65 10.79 2.61 3.79
C LEU A 65 11.09 2.97 2.33
N SER A 66 12.37 3.00 1.95
CA SER A 66 12.79 3.33 0.59
C SER A 66 12.21 2.36 -0.43
N PHE A 67 12.30 1.06 -0.16
CA PHE A 67 11.75 0.04 -1.05
C PHE A 67 10.23 0.08 -1.10
N TYR A 68 9.56 0.30 0.02
CA TYR A 68 8.10 0.42 0.04
C TYR A 68 7.64 1.58 -0.84
N VAL A 69 8.26 2.74 -0.68
CA VAL A 69 7.91 3.91 -1.47
C VAL A 69 8.17 3.66 -2.96
N LEU A 70 9.30 3.06 -3.30
CA LEU A 70 9.63 2.74 -4.68
C LEU A 70 8.60 1.81 -5.31
N PHE A 71 8.24 0.73 -4.63
CA PHE A 71 7.28 -0.24 -5.15
C PHE A 71 5.85 0.33 -5.19
N GLN A 72 5.49 1.16 -4.21
CA GLN A 72 4.20 1.84 -4.21
C GLN A 72 4.08 2.79 -5.42
N ILE A 73 5.10 3.59 -5.67
CA ILE A 73 5.12 4.50 -6.81
C ILE A 73 5.08 3.71 -8.13
N SER A 74 5.80 2.60 -8.20
CA SER A 74 5.80 1.74 -9.38
C SER A 74 4.42 1.12 -9.62
N GLY A 75 3.65 0.84 -8.58
CA GLY A 75 2.28 0.34 -8.69
C GLY A 75 1.27 1.42 -9.09
N ALA A 76 1.58 2.65 -8.72
CA ALA A 76 0.72 3.78 -9.10
C ALA A 76 0.96 4.15 -10.57
#